data_ff166a7d1ff6ebe03b67882a21906489
#
_entry.id   ff166a7d1ff6ebe03b67882a21906489
#
_cell.length_a   1.000
_cell.length_b   1.000
_cell.length_c   1.000
_cell.angle_alpha   90.00
_cell.angle_beta   90.00
_cell.angle_gamma   90.00
#
_symmetry.space_group_name_H-M   'P 1'
#
loop_
_entity.id
_entity.type
_entity.pdbx_description
1 polymer ?
#
loop_
_entity_poly.entity_id
_entity_poly.type
_entity_poly.pdbx_seq_one_letter_code
_entity_poly.pdbx_strand_id
1 'polypeptide(L)'
;EYVFMPWPRAYAESNEGKVHGTVQWLYSDKRAKEHYFSDPIMEESYVWFHLKKNSFDWQTFDDLKGMAVGARQGFTYNYEFYQARDRGDLDVSMVGSNKQNLDMLFNDRVDVFIEQLDVGYFGILQHYYGKGSQQFTHHPKPIFTKQNHLLLSRQYEESLYYLKKFNKGLKRLKASGKFQQYINESRWLVPANTQLLPHK
;
A
#
# COMPACT_ATOMS: atom_id res chain seq x y z
N GLU A 1 15.39 -4.65 -18.66
CA GLU A 1 14.30 -3.83 -19.20
C GLU A 1 13.10 -3.93 -18.29
N TYR A 2 12.36 -2.80 -18.07
CA TYR A 2 11.12 -2.77 -17.30
C TYR A 2 9.95 -2.58 -18.26
N VAL A 3 8.91 -3.43 -18.09
CA VAL A 3 7.67 -3.33 -18.86
C VAL A 3 6.52 -3.10 -17.87
N PHE A 4 5.78 -2.00 -18.07
CA PHE A 4 4.62 -1.69 -17.25
C PHE A 4 3.36 -2.34 -17.83
N MET A 5 2.63 -3.04 -17.00
CA MET A 5 1.38 -3.72 -17.37
C MET A 5 0.46 -3.88 -16.16
N PRO A 6 -0.85 -4.14 -16.37
CA PRO A 6 -1.77 -4.41 -15.27
C PRO A 6 -1.30 -5.56 -14.38
N TRP A 7 -1.51 -5.45 -13.06
CA TRP A 7 -1.08 -6.43 -12.05
C TRP A 7 -1.40 -7.89 -12.39
N PRO A 8 -2.66 -8.24 -12.77
CA PRO A 8 -2.99 -9.62 -13.11
C PRO A 8 -2.18 -10.14 -14.30
N ARG A 9 -1.91 -9.28 -15.28
CA ARG A 9 -1.13 -9.62 -16.47
C ARG A 9 0.35 -9.82 -16.12
N ALA A 10 0.93 -8.92 -15.33
CA ALA A 10 2.33 -9.03 -14.88
C ALA A 10 2.58 -10.34 -14.13
N TYR A 11 1.62 -10.75 -13.30
CA TYR A 11 1.69 -12.01 -12.59
C TYR A 11 1.60 -13.22 -13.55
N ALA A 12 0.60 -13.22 -14.43
CA ALA A 12 0.39 -14.32 -15.37
C ALA A 12 1.60 -14.49 -16.31
N GLU A 13 2.10 -13.42 -16.92
CA GLU A 13 3.24 -13.47 -17.82
C GLU A 13 4.53 -13.90 -17.10
N SER A 14 4.71 -13.51 -15.84
CA SER A 14 5.83 -13.99 -15.02
C SER A 14 5.70 -15.48 -14.69
N ASN A 15 4.50 -15.96 -14.38
CA ASN A 15 4.25 -17.38 -14.09
C ASN A 15 4.43 -18.26 -15.34
N GLU A 16 4.07 -17.75 -16.51
CA GLU A 16 4.23 -18.42 -17.79
C GLU A 16 5.67 -18.35 -18.34
N GLY A 17 6.58 -17.63 -17.68
CA GLY A 17 7.95 -17.45 -18.15
C GLY A 17 8.10 -16.53 -19.37
N LYS A 18 7.12 -15.63 -19.62
CA LYS A 18 7.24 -14.61 -20.68
C LYS A 18 8.08 -13.43 -20.23
N VAL A 19 8.14 -13.18 -18.92
CA VAL A 19 9.05 -12.24 -18.27
C VAL A 19 9.76 -12.92 -17.10
N HIS A 20 10.98 -12.49 -16.79
CA HIS A 20 11.80 -13.12 -15.75
C HIS A 20 11.23 -12.96 -14.33
N GLY A 21 10.44 -11.92 -14.11
CA GLY A 21 9.86 -11.67 -12.80
C GLY A 21 8.94 -10.44 -12.76
N THR A 22 8.40 -10.17 -11.60
CA THR A 22 7.54 -9.02 -11.33
C THR A 22 7.76 -8.50 -9.92
N VAL A 23 7.55 -7.20 -9.67
CA VAL A 23 7.88 -6.55 -8.40
C VAL A 23 6.64 -6.12 -7.62
N GLN A 24 6.84 -5.76 -6.34
CA GLN A 24 5.82 -5.21 -5.46
C GLN A 24 4.70 -6.21 -5.10
N TRP A 25 5.09 -7.44 -4.82
CA TRP A 25 4.15 -8.49 -4.44
C TRP A 25 4.25 -8.84 -2.97
N LEU A 26 3.08 -9.00 -2.35
CA LEU A 26 2.96 -9.56 -1.01
C LEU A 26 3.19 -11.06 -1.05
N TYR A 27 3.79 -11.59 0.01
CA TYR A 27 3.96 -13.02 0.17
C TYR A 27 2.60 -13.75 0.22
N SER A 28 2.52 -14.91 -0.42
CA SER A 28 1.51 -15.92 -0.18
C SER A 28 2.06 -17.30 -0.57
N ASP A 29 1.59 -18.34 0.12
CA ASP A 29 2.00 -19.72 -0.15
C ASP A 29 1.71 -20.15 -1.58
N LYS A 30 0.59 -19.69 -2.15
CA LYS A 30 0.27 -19.92 -3.56
C LYS A 30 1.36 -19.38 -4.47
N ARG A 31 1.73 -18.11 -4.28
CA ARG A 31 2.77 -17.46 -5.11
C ARG A 31 4.15 -18.08 -4.90
N ALA A 32 4.46 -18.53 -3.69
CA ALA A 32 5.73 -19.19 -3.39
C ALA A 32 5.92 -20.52 -4.09
N LYS A 33 4.83 -21.19 -4.50
CA LYS A 33 4.88 -22.39 -5.34
C LYS A 33 5.24 -22.06 -6.80
N GLU A 34 4.87 -20.89 -7.27
CA GLU A 34 5.01 -20.47 -8.66
C GLU A 34 6.25 -19.58 -8.90
N HIS A 35 6.75 -18.89 -7.84
CA HIS A 35 7.85 -17.94 -7.92
C HIS A 35 8.83 -18.08 -6.75
N TYR A 36 10.04 -17.59 -6.96
CA TYR A 36 11.01 -17.33 -5.90
C TYR A 36 10.84 -15.91 -5.39
N PHE A 37 10.79 -15.73 -4.08
CA PHE A 37 10.67 -14.44 -3.41
C PHE A 37 12.01 -13.88 -3.01
N SER A 38 12.24 -12.58 -3.26
CA SER A 38 13.39 -11.87 -2.71
C SER A 38 13.24 -11.64 -1.21
N ASP A 39 14.33 -11.17 -0.58
CA ASP A 39 14.21 -10.47 0.70
C ASP A 39 13.23 -9.29 0.56
N PRO A 40 12.60 -8.85 1.67
CA PRO A 40 11.68 -7.71 1.63
C PRO A 40 12.35 -6.45 1.07
N ILE A 41 11.75 -5.89 0.02
CA ILE A 41 12.21 -4.64 -0.58
C ILE A 41 11.86 -3.48 0.33
N MET A 42 10.58 -3.34 0.65
CA MET A 42 10.05 -2.28 1.51
C MET A 42 8.87 -2.79 2.32
N GLU A 43 8.56 -2.05 3.37
CA GLU A 43 7.36 -2.24 4.16
C GLU A 43 6.33 -1.18 3.79
N GLU A 44 5.10 -1.59 3.63
CA GLU A 44 3.95 -0.72 3.38
C GLU A 44 3.08 -0.66 4.61
N SER A 45 2.76 0.54 5.05
CA SER A 45 1.82 0.76 6.14
C SER A 45 0.43 1.05 5.59
N TYR A 46 -0.56 0.34 6.09
CA TYR A 46 -1.98 0.63 5.90
C TYR A 46 -2.48 1.39 7.11
N VAL A 47 -3.13 2.53 6.85
CA VAL A 47 -3.53 3.48 7.89
C VAL A 47 -4.99 3.88 7.71
N TRP A 48 -5.57 4.45 8.78
CA TRP A 48 -6.84 5.14 8.70
C TRP A 48 -6.60 6.58 8.25
N PHE A 49 -7.13 6.94 7.08
CA PHE A 49 -7.25 8.32 6.64
C PHE A 49 -8.52 8.93 7.21
N HIS A 50 -8.43 10.18 7.65
CA HIS A 50 -9.56 10.97 8.17
C HIS A 50 -9.38 12.45 7.84
N LEU A 51 -10.44 13.26 8.04
CA LEU A 51 -10.32 14.70 7.91
C LEU A 51 -9.76 15.32 9.20
N LYS A 52 -8.88 16.29 9.07
CA LYS A 52 -8.28 17.01 10.22
C LYS A 52 -9.29 17.68 11.14
N LYS A 53 -10.45 18.08 10.60
CA LYS A 53 -11.53 18.68 11.39
C LYS A 53 -12.17 17.70 12.39
N ASN A 54 -12.03 16.40 12.13
CA ASN A 54 -12.60 15.34 12.95
C ASN A 54 -11.51 14.81 13.88
N SER A 55 -11.77 14.87 15.20
CA SER A 55 -10.91 14.19 16.17
C SER A 55 -11.08 12.68 15.98
N PHE A 56 -9.98 11.98 15.71
CA PHE A 56 -9.97 10.54 15.54
C PHE A 56 -8.76 9.94 16.25
N ASP A 57 -9.01 8.96 17.08
CA ASP A 57 -8.00 8.13 17.73
C ASP A 57 -8.51 6.69 17.80
N TRP A 58 -7.59 5.71 17.78
CA TRP A 58 -7.93 4.31 17.89
C TRP A 58 -6.73 3.50 18.42
N GLN A 59 -7.04 2.46 19.16
CA GLN A 59 -6.08 1.48 19.63
C GLN A 59 -6.42 0.07 19.13
N THR A 60 -7.70 -0.24 19.04
CA THR A 60 -8.24 -1.52 18.59
C THR A 60 -9.41 -1.31 17.63
N PHE A 61 -9.87 -2.34 16.97
CA PHE A 61 -11.06 -2.26 16.13
C PHE A 61 -12.34 -1.95 16.93
N ASP A 62 -12.34 -2.18 18.25
CA ASP A 62 -13.48 -1.84 19.11
C ASP A 62 -13.72 -0.33 19.20
N ASP A 63 -12.68 0.48 19.05
CA ASP A 63 -12.77 1.95 19.06
C ASP A 63 -13.45 2.50 17.80
N LEU A 64 -13.63 1.68 16.78
CA LEU A 64 -14.27 2.03 15.51
C LEU A 64 -15.75 1.62 15.45
N LYS A 65 -16.30 1.06 16.55
CA LYS A 65 -17.70 0.62 16.58
C LYS A 65 -18.66 1.76 16.26
N GLY A 66 -19.52 1.51 15.28
CA GLY A 66 -20.50 2.48 14.80
C GLY A 66 -19.96 3.54 13.85
N MET A 67 -18.66 3.50 13.53
CA MET A 67 -18.08 4.39 12.53
C MET A 67 -18.35 3.88 11.11
N ALA A 68 -18.61 4.82 10.21
CA ALA A 68 -18.69 4.55 8.79
C ALA A 68 -17.29 4.47 8.18
N VAL A 69 -16.95 3.32 7.61
CA VAL A 69 -15.61 2.98 7.12
C VAL A 69 -15.60 2.82 5.61
N GLY A 70 -14.74 3.55 4.92
CA GLY A 70 -14.47 3.35 3.49
C GLY A 70 -13.38 2.28 3.27
N ALA A 71 -13.59 1.41 2.29
CA ALA A 71 -12.59 0.42 1.87
C ALA A 71 -12.65 0.16 0.36
N ARG A 72 -11.60 -0.44 -0.20
CA ARG A 72 -11.55 -0.74 -1.65
C ARG A 72 -11.95 -2.16 -1.96
N GLN A 73 -12.83 -2.31 -2.92
CA GLN A 73 -13.21 -3.61 -3.48
C GLN A 73 -12.01 -4.27 -4.19
N GLY A 74 -11.84 -5.56 -3.99
CA GLY A 74 -10.74 -6.33 -4.59
C GLY A 74 -9.39 -6.20 -3.90
N PHE A 75 -9.30 -5.41 -2.82
CA PHE A 75 -8.10 -5.33 -1.96
C PHE A 75 -8.15 -6.37 -0.83
N THR A 76 -6.97 -6.77 -0.38
CA THR A 76 -6.83 -7.71 0.73
C THR A 76 -6.36 -6.95 1.96
N TYR A 77 -7.19 -6.93 2.99
CA TYR A 77 -6.89 -6.35 4.30
C TYR A 77 -6.42 -7.45 5.27
N ASN A 78 -6.23 -7.10 6.54
CA ASN A 78 -5.88 -8.07 7.57
C ASN A 78 -7.13 -8.81 8.10
N TYR A 79 -6.88 -9.89 8.83
CA TYR A 79 -7.93 -10.75 9.36
C TYR A 79 -8.85 -10.01 10.35
N GLU A 80 -8.27 -9.17 11.20
CA GLU A 80 -8.99 -8.40 12.21
C GLU A 80 -9.99 -7.43 11.59
N PHE A 81 -9.64 -6.80 10.46
CA PHE A 81 -10.57 -5.95 9.70
C PHE A 81 -11.80 -6.73 9.22
N TYR A 82 -11.56 -7.89 8.62
CA TYR A 82 -12.67 -8.73 8.14
C TYR A 82 -13.51 -9.25 9.30
N GLN A 83 -12.91 -9.66 10.40
CA GLN A 83 -13.65 -10.08 11.58
C GLN A 83 -14.54 -8.96 12.15
N ALA A 84 -14.02 -7.73 12.28
CA ALA A 84 -14.78 -6.61 12.80
C ALA A 84 -15.96 -6.24 11.87
N ARG A 85 -15.73 -6.27 10.55
CA ARG A 85 -16.79 -6.09 9.55
C ARG A 85 -17.86 -7.17 9.66
N ASP A 86 -17.47 -8.44 9.69
CA ASP A 86 -18.39 -9.58 9.65
C ASP A 86 -19.20 -9.71 10.96
N ARG A 87 -18.69 -9.19 12.08
CA ARG A 87 -19.46 -9.05 13.33
C ARG A 87 -20.41 -7.85 13.32
N GLY A 88 -20.31 -6.95 12.32
CA GLY A 88 -21.11 -5.73 12.28
C GLY A 88 -20.58 -4.62 13.19
N ASP A 89 -19.35 -4.73 13.70
CA ASP A 89 -18.72 -3.68 14.50
C ASP A 89 -18.37 -2.44 13.63
N LEU A 90 -18.11 -2.65 12.34
CA LEU A 90 -17.80 -1.61 11.35
C LEU A 90 -18.91 -1.52 10.30
N ASP A 91 -19.38 -0.31 10.01
CA ASP A 91 -20.22 -0.03 8.83
C ASP A 91 -19.33 0.20 7.61
N VAL A 92 -19.04 -0.87 6.84
CA VAL A 92 -18.04 -0.85 5.77
C VAL A 92 -18.65 -0.65 4.40
N SER A 93 -18.34 0.48 3.77
CA SER A 93 -18.64 0.77 2.36
C SER A 93 -17.48 0.35 1.47
N MET A 94 -17.69 -0.70 0.64
CA MET A 94 -16.69 -1.18 -0.33
C MET A 94 -16.88 -0.50 -1.68
N VAL A 95 -15.90 0.30 -2.14
CA VAL A 95 -15.97 1.06 -3.39
C VAL A 95 -14.86 0.69 -4.39
N GLY A 96 -15.08 0.98 -5.67
CA GLY A 96 -14.20 0.55 -6.76
C GLY A 96 -12.90 1.34 -6.91
N SER A 97 -12.79 2.54 -6.31
CA SER A 97 -11.60 3.39 -6.48
C SER A 97 -11.22 4.16 -5.22
N ASN A 98 -9.93 4.54 -5.15
CA ASN A 98 -9.42 5.43 -4.10
C ASN A 98 -10.14 6.81 -4.14
N LYS A 99 -10.36 7.33 -5.35
CA LYS A 99 -11.09 8.60 -5.51
C LYS A 99 -12.48 8.57 -4.85
N GLN A 100 -13.23 7.47 -5.01
CA GLN A 100 -14.54 7.35 -4.37
C GLN A 100 -14.45 7.38 -2.84
N ASN A 101 -13.47 6.69 -2.24
CA ASN A 101 -13.24 6.76 -0.80
C ASN A 101 -12.88 8.18 -0.34
N LEU A 102 -12.00 8.85 -1.08
CA LEU A 102 -11.63 10.23 -0.79
C LEU A 102 -12.84 11.18 -0.89
N ASP A 103 -13.69 11.01 -1.92
CA ASP A 103 -14.92 11.80 -2.09
C ASP A 103 -15.92 11.53 -0.94
N MET A 104 -16.05 10.27 -0.52
CA MET A 104 -16.91 9.91 0.63
C MET A 104 -16.40 10.53 1.92
N LEU A 105 -15.09 10.45 2.18
CA LEU A 105 -14.47 11.06 3.35
C LEU A 105 -14.62 12.59 3.34
N PHE A 106 -14.34 13.23 2.19
CA PHE A 106 -14.42 14.70 2.06
C PHE A 106 -15.83 15.24 2.28
N ASN A 107 -16.86 14.48 1.93
CA ASN A 107 -18.27 14.82 2.08
C ASN A 107 -18.91 14.20 3.34
N ASP A 108 -18.13 13.79 4.33
CA ASP A 108 -18.57 13.21 5.61
C ASP A 108 -19.54 12.01 5.44
N ARG A 109 -19.36 11.22 4.37
CA ARG A 109 -20.15 9.99 4.14
C ARG A 109 -19.49 8.75 4.76
N VAL A 110 -18.21 8.86 5.09
CA VAL A 110 -17.46 7.94 5.95
C VAL A 110 -16.61 8.74 6.91
N ASP A 111 -16.37 8.19 8.09
CA ASP A 111 -15.56 8.81 9.13
C ASP A 111 -14.07 8.60 8.88
N VAL A 112 -13.73 7.41 8.39
CA VAL A 112 -12.36 7.00 8.08
C VAL A 112 -12.35 6.13 6.83
N PHE A 113 -11.19 6.03 6.14
CA PHE A 113 -11.00 4.98 5.15
C PHE A 113 -9.62 4.36 5.26
N ILE A 114 -9.55 3.05 4.95
CA ILE A 114 -8.33 2.27 4.99
C ILE A 114 -7.61 2.31 3.64
N GLU A 115 -6.36 2.76 3.64
CA GLU A 115 -5.52 2.73 2.44
C GLU A 115 -4.03 2.61 2.81
N GLN A 116 -3.23 2.19 1.86
CA GLN A 116 -1.77 2.25 1.94
C GLN A 116 -1.34 3.73 1.98
N LEU A 117 -0.42 4.06 2.88
CA LEU A 117 -0.07 5.44 3.21
C LEU A 117 0.31 6.29 1.98
N ASP A 118 1.25 5.81 1.16
CA ASP A 118 1.73 6.57 0.00
C ASP A 118 0.66 6.64 -1.11
N VAL A 119 -0.13 5.57 -1.32
CA VAL A 119 -1.24 5.53 -2.28
C VAL A 119 -2.36 6.49 -1.87
N GLY A 120 -2.68 6.56 -0.58
CA GLY A 120 -3.67 7.49 -0.06
C GLY A 120 -3.26 8.95 -0.32
N TYR A 121 -2.04 9.32 0.04
CA TYR A 121 -1.53 10.68 -0.21
C TYR A 121 -1.39 11.00 -1.69
N PHE A 122 -0.94 10.06 -2.51
CA PHE A 122 -0.92 10.25 -3.96
C PHE A 122 -2.31 10.56 -4.51
N GLY A 123 -3.33 9.80 -4.09
CA GLY A 123 -4.72 10.05 -4.47
C GLY A 123 -5.23 11.41 -4.00
N ILE A 124 -4.92 11.82 -2.76
CA ILE A 124 -5.26 13.13 -2.23
C ILE A 124 -4.66 14.24 -3.11
N LEU A 125 -3.38 14.14 -3.45
CA LEU A 125 -2.71 15.14 -4.29
C LEU A 125 -3.26 15.18 -5.71
N GLN A 126 -3.59 14.01 -6.27
CA GLN A 126 -4.12 13.91 -7.62
C GLN A 126 -5.53 14.52 -7.75
N HIS A 127 -6.37 14.37 -6.72
CA HIS A 127 -7.79 14.70 -6.81
C HIS A 127 -8.19 15.94 -6.00
N TYR A 128 -7.39 16.33 -4.99
CA TYR A 128 -7.67 17.45 -4.07
C TYR A 128 -6.49 18.42 -4.01
N TYR A 129 -6.15 19.01 -5.15
CA TYR A 129 -5.03 19.96 -5.23
C TYR A 129 -5.28 21.23 -4.39
N GLY A 130 -4.22 21.82 -3.82
CA GLY A 130 -4.27 23.07 -3.07
C GLY A 130 -4.91 22.93 -1.68
N LYS A 131 -5.82 23.83 -1.30
CA LYS A 131 -6.43 23.87 0.04
C LYS A 131 -7.26 22.63 0.36
N GLY A 132 -7.79 21.94 -0.64
CA GLY A 132 -8.56 20.70 -0.44
C GLY A 132 -7.70 19.57 0.12
N SER A 133 -6.48 19.41 -0.38
CA SER A 133 -5.56 18.35 0.07
C SER A 133 -5.14 18.50 1.53
N GLN A 134 -5.10 19.73 2.06
CA GLN A 134 -4.69 20.02 3.43
C GLN A 134 -5.72 19.58 4.48
N GLN A 135 -6.92 19.23 4.07
CA GLN A 135 -7.98 18.77 4.98
C GLN A 135 -7.82 17.32 5.41
N PHE A 136 -7.11 16.53 4.59
CA PHE A 136 -6.85 15.12 4.88
C PHE A 136 -5.66 14.93 5.81
N THR A 137 -5.73 13.88 6.59
CA THR A 137 -4.62 13.36 7.40
C THR A 137 -4.80 11.86 7.58
N HIS A 138 -3.87 11.24 8.30
CA HIS A 138 -3.97 9.84 8.68
C HIS A 138 -3.64 9.68 10.16
N HIS A 139 -4.13 8.60 10.76
CA HIS A 139 -3.72 8.23 12.10
C HIS A 139 -2.30 7.64 12.09
N PRO A 140 -1.39 8.05 12.98
CA PRO A 140 0.03 7.65 12.95
C PRO A 140 0.25 6.17 13.23
N LYS A 141 -0.63 5.52 13.99
CA LYS A 141 -0.58 4.08 14.26
C LYS A 141 -1.09 3.33 13.03
N PRO A 142 -0.27 2.48 12.40
CA PRO A 142 -0.72 1.66 11.29
C PRO A 142 -1.74 0.61 11.77
N ILE A 143 -2.69 0.30 10.92
CA ILE A 143 -3.64 -0.81 11.10
C ILE A 143 -2.89 -2.13 10.99
N PHE A 144 -2.06 -2.24 9.96
CA PHE A 144 -1.12 -3.32 9.72
C PHE A 144 -0.04 -2.87 8.75
N THR A 145 1.04 -3.64 8.68
CA THR A 145 2.11 -3.47 7.69
C THR A 145 2.24 -4.72 6.83
N LYS A 146 2.70 -4.55 5.61
CA LYS A 146 2.98 -5.64 4.68
C LYS A 146 4.33 -5.44 4.00
N GLN A 147 5.02 -6.52 3.73
CA GLN A 147 6.31 -6.49 3.05
C GLN A 147 6.16 -6.85 1.58
N ASN A 148 6.78 -6.05 0.73
CA ASN A 148 6.81 -6.26 -0.71
C ASN A 148 8.09 -6.92 -1.16
N HIS A 149 7.96 -7.75 -2.17
CA HIS A 149 9.04 -8.57 -2.71
C HIS A 149 9.14 -8.45 -4.23
N LEU A 150 10.33 -8.74 -4.76
CA LEU A 150 10.51 -9.16 -6.13
C LEU A 150 10.17 -10.65 -6.21
N LEU A 151 9.38 -11.02 -7.21
CA LEU A 151 9.11 -12.39 -7.60
C LEU A 151 9.92 -12.71 -8.85
N LEU A 152 10.68 -13.79 -8.82
CA LEU A 152 11.33 -14.35 -10.01
C LEU A 152 10.68 -15.67 -10.41
N SER A 153 10.37 -15.78 -11.69
CA SER A 153 9.73 -16.95 -12.27
C SER A 153 10.55 -18.22 -12.05
N ARG A 154 9.89 -19.32 -11.69
CA ARG A 154 10.52 -20.63 -11.61
C ARG A 154 10.77 -21.28 -12.97
N GLN A 155 10.30 -20.65 -14.05
CA GLN A 155 10.49 -21.15 -15.44
C GLN A 155 11.92 -20.93 -15.95
N TYR A 156 12.75 -20.13 -15.26
CA TYR A 156 14.13 -19.86 -15.66
C TYR A 156 15.10 -20.49 -14.65
N GLU A 157 16.06 -21.27 -15.16
CA GLU A 157 17.07 -21.95 -14.34
C GLU A 157 17.95 -20.97 -13.56
N GLU A 158 18.25 -19.81 -14.15
CA GLU A 158 19.07 -18.77 -13.54
C GLU A 158 18.36 -17.90 -12.51
N SER A 159 17.06 -18.06 -12.29
CA SER A 159 16.28 -17.22 -11.36
C SER A 159 16.87 -17.22 -9.95
N LEU A 160 17.31 -18.35 -9.42
CA LEU A 160 17.94 -18.40 -8.09
C LEU A 160 19.28 -17.66 -8.04
N TYR A 161 20.03 -17.65 -9.12
CA TYR A 161 21.28 -16.89 -9.20
C TYR A 161 20.99 -15.38 -9.15
N TYR A 162 20.03 -14.91 -9.96
CA TYR A 162 19.63 -13.51 -9.96
C TYR A 162 19.01 -13.09 -8.64
N LEU A 163 18.23 -13.96 -8.00
CA LEU A 163 17.66 -13.70 -6.68
C LEU A 163 18.75 -13.43 -5.62
N LYS A 164 19.78 -14.28 -5.56
CA LYS A 164 20.92 -14.10 -4.64
C LYS A 164 21.67 -12.79 -4.93
N LYS A 165 21.86 -12.44 -6.21
CA LYS A 165 22.48 -11.18 -6.60
C LYS A 165 21.63 -9.98 -6.20
N PHE A 166 20.32 -10.06 -6.45
CA PHE A 166 19.37 -9.03 -6.06
C PHE A 166 19.38 -8.79 -4.54
N ASN A 167 19.23 -9.84 -3.74
CA ASN A 167 19.22 -9.72 -2.28
C ASN A 167 20.54 -9.14 -1.74
N LYS A 168 21.67 -9.56 -2.30
CA LYS A 168 22.99 -8.99 -1.94
C LYS A 168 23.06 -7.49 -2.29
N GLY A 169 22.55 -7.10 -3.46
CA GLY A 169 22.48 -5.70 -3.90
C GLY A 169 21.54 -4.87 -3.01
N LEU A 170 20.36 -5.39 -2.73
CA LEU A 170 19.36 -4.76 -1.86
C LEU A 170 19.91 -4.51 -0.45
N LYS A 171 20.56 -5.54 0.13
CA LYS A 171 21.20 -5.40 1.45
C LYS A 171 22.25 -4.29 1.49
N ARG A 172 23.10 -4.19 0.45
CA ARG A 172 24.11 -3.13 0.32
C ARG A 172 23.45 -1.76 0.16
N LEU A 173 22.42 -1.68 -0.67
CA LEU A 173 21.69 -0.44 -0.92
C LEU A 173 21.02 0.07 0.37
N LYS A 174 20.39 -0.81 1.16
CA LYS A 174 19.81 -0.47 2.45
C LYS A 174 20.89 -0.03 3.46
N ALA A 175 21.97 -0.76 3.55
CA ALA A 175 23.08 -0.46 4.49
C ALA A 175 23.77 0.87 4.16
N SER A 176 23.80 1.32 2.92
CA SER A 176 24.40 2.61 2.51
C SER A 176 23.50 3.82 2.77
N GLY A 177 22.27 3.64 3.23
CA GLY A 177 21.26 4.70 3.37
C GLY A 177 20.66 5.20 2.05
N LYS A 178 21.21 4.83 0.90
CA LYS A 178 20.70 5.26 -0.42
C LYS A 178 19.28 4.77 -0.70
N PHE A 179 18.91 3.61 -0.18
CA PHE A 179 17.53 3.13 -0.33
C PHE A 179 16.53 4.14 0.26
N GLN A 180 16.77 4.59 1.49
CA GLN A 180 15.90 5.57 2.13
C GLN A 180 15.95 6.92 1.43
N GLN A 181 17.12 7.33 0.95
CA GLN A 181 17.25 8.54 0.13
C GLN A 181 16.36 8.47 -1.11
N TYR A 182 16.42 7.38 -1.91
CA TYR A 182 15.59 7.21 -3.11
C TYR A 182 14.09 7.16 -2.79
N ILE A 183 13.69 6.52 -1.70
CA ILE A 183 12.29 6.55 -1.26
C ILE A 183 11.86 7.98 -0.94
N ASN A 184 12.65 8.72 -0.21
CA ASN A 184 12.34 10.11 0.13
C ASN A 184 12.28 11.00 -1.12
N GLU A 185 13.23 10.88 -2.03
CA GLU A 185 13.25 11.61 -3.29
C GLU A 185 12.02 11.29 -4.15
N SER A 186 11.62 10.02 -4.25
CA SER A 186 10.43 9.62 -5.01
C SER A 186 9.13 10.19 -4.44
N ARG A 187 9.04 10.34 -3.12
CA ARG A 187 7.89 10.98 -2.45
C ARG A 187 7.80 12.48 -2.74
N TRP A 188 8.95 13.15 -3.03
CA TRP A 188 9.03 14.57 -3.35
C TRP A 188 8.82 14.90 -4.84
N LEU A 189 8.65 13.91 -5.71
CA LEU A 189 8.20 14.14 -7.10
C LEU A 189 6.74 14.60 -7.17
N VAL A 190 6.08 14.64 -6.03
CA VAL A 190 4.83 15.36 -5.79
C VAL A 190 5.19 16.86 -5.62
N PRO A 191 4.50 17.82 -6.29
CA PRO A 191 4.87 19.22 -6.32
C PRO A 191 5.22 19.79 -4.95
N ALA A 192 6.33 20.52 -4.85
CA ALA A 192 6.96 21.03 -3.61
C ALA A 192 6.05 21.92 -2.72
N ASN A 193 4.85 22.27 -3.16
CA ASN A 193 3.87 23.03 -2.39
C ASN A 193 2.99 22.17 -1.45
N THR A 194 3.28 20.89 -1.34
CA THR A 194 2.49 19.96 -0.54
C THR A 194 3.35 19.33 0.56
N GLN A 195 3.72 20.11 1.56
CA GLN A 195 4.20 19.59 2.84
C GLN A 195 3.05 18.88 3.56
N LEU A 196 2.67 17.68 3.07
CA LEU A 196 1.56 16.89 3.62
C LEU A 196 2.03 15.71 4.48
N LEU A 197 3.32 15.43 4.49
CA LEU A 197 3.86 14.40 5.37
C LEU A 197 4.31 15.06 6.68
N PRO A 198 3.83 14.60 7.82
CA PRO A 198 4.36 15.07 9.09
C PRO A 198 5.86 14.75 9.13
N HIS A 199 6.70 15.77 9.31
CA HIS A 199 8.07 15.58 9.72
C HIS A 199 8.04 14.95 11.11
N LYS A 200 8.36 13.64 11.19
CA LYS A 200 8.48 12.78 12.37
C LYS A 200 7.31 12.69 13.29
#